data_db7a644c4a850464a0978183158d17f7
#
_entry.id   db7a644c4a850464a0978183158d17f7
#
_cell.length_a   1.000
_cell.length_b   1.000
_cell.length_c   1.000
_cell.angle_alpha   90.00
_cell.angle_beta   90.00
_cell.angle_gamma   90.00
#
_symmetry.space_group_name_H-M   'P 1'
#
loop_
_entity.id
_entity.type
_entity.pdbx_description
1 polymer ?
#
loop_
_entity_poly.entity_id
_entity_poly.type
_entity_poly.pdbx_seq_one_letter_code
_entity_poly.pdbx_strand_id
1 'polypeptide(L)'
;MFFPTCHNVIAQATAINVQLNPINIEGFGGIQSFAWGRAGEKILILGGRLDGLHRRQPFAAFNEAGHNTSLIVLDMETQEVWTTSLSTFPVSISEQLSSTNMEFEQVGNTLYLVGGYGFSATAGDHITYPNLIAVDVSGLITAIIDNSPSESFIRQITDEAFRVTGGHLNLIDGIFYLSGGQNFEGRYNPQGPDFGPGFFQEYTNSIRRFSLQDDEENLSATVLEPWQDNENLHRRDYNVVSQIMPDGTNALTIFSGVFRTDADLPYLNSVNVTPEGYIVNNEFAQYYNHYHCATLPFHSALSNEMCTIFFGGIAQYYDDGGVLTQDDNVPFVKTIGMVCRTSSGEMAEYKLQTEMPGLLGAGSEFIPLHTIPQYENGVINFDLLEGDTVLVGYVIGGISSTAANVFFENGDNLSDASSTIYKVYLVRGHSAGTATQNQSSVNSMQMILYPNPTGGEFSIGYNLPNSGYVEFEIRDASGKLIHQKRLQNQKRGEHTYYPQFESHLPDGSYLVLMRTADNTSVQRILLSR
;
A
#
# COMPACT_ATOMS: atom_id res chain seq x y z
N MET A 1 34.28 3.06 -20.68
CA MET A 1 32.92 2.81 -20.22
C MET A 1 32.84 3.36 -18.80
N PHE A 2 32.24 4.54 -18.63
CA PHE A 2 32.09 5.15 -17.32
C PHE A 2 30.84 4.57 -16.68
N PHE A 3 31.00 3.92 -15.53
CA PHE A 3 29.87 3.59 -14.66
C PHE A 3 29.50 4.85 -13.86
N PRO A 4 28.24 5.27 -13.85
CA PRO A 4 27.84 6.36 -12.98
C PRO A 4 27.86 5.86 -11.52
N THR A 5 28.50 6.60 -10.67
CA THR A 5 28.59 6.35 -9.23
C THR A 5 27.27 6.67 -8.56
N CYS A 6 26.56 5.65 -8.16
CA CYS A 6 25.31 5.72 -7.37
C CYS A 6 25.65 6.03 -5.89
N HIS A 7 25.97 7.28 -5.53
CA HIS A 7 26.55 7.56 -4.21
C HIS A 7 25.75 8.45 -3.27
N ASN A 8 24.55 8.95 -3.65
CA ASN A 8 23.83 9.91 -2.79
C ASN A 8 22.41 9.52 -2.38
N VAL A 9 21.85 8.42 -2.88
CA VAL A 9 20.41 8.11 -2.67
C VAL A 9 20.13 7.44 -1.31
N ILE A 10 21.06 6.63 -0.80
CA ILE A 10 20.84 5.81 0.41
C ILE A 10 20.78 6.66 1.70
N ALA A 11 21.46 7.81 1.74
CA ALA A 11 21.60 8.59 2.96
C ALA A 11 20.34 9.42 3.31
N GLN A 12 19.49 9.77 2.34
CA GLN A 12 18.35 10.66 2.56
C GLN A 12 17.07 9.91 2.96
N ALA A 13 16.81 8.78 2.36
CA ALA A 13 15.64 7.94 2.68
C ALA A 13 15.71 7.33 4.09
N THR A 14 16.90 7.07 4.63
CA THR A 14 17.09 6.60 6.02
C THR A 14 16.80 7.65 7.10
N ALA A 15 16.59 8.89 6.72
CA ALA A 15 16.28 9.98 7.65
C ALA A 15 14.77 10.18 7.88
N ILE A 16 13.90 9.47 7.18
CA ILE A 16 12.45 9.58 7.32
C ILE A 16 11.90 8.35 8.05
N ASN A 17 11.03 8.59 9.02
CA ASN A 17 10.30 7.55 9.73
C ASN A 17 8.88 8.06 10.03
N VAL A 18 8.03 7.21 10.58
CA VAL A 18 6.70 7.58 11.07
C VAL A 18 6.56 7.24 12.55
N GLN A 19 5.69 7.98 13.23
CA GLN A 19 5.21 7.63 14.57
C GLN A 19 3.70 7.46 14.50
N LEU A 20 3.19 6.38 15.08
CA LEU A 20 1.76 6.06 15.12
C LEU A 20 1.25 6.20 16.55
N ASN A 21 0.28 7.09 16.76
CA ASN A 21 -0.36 7.27 18.06
C ASN A 21 -1.83 6.86 17.97
N PRO A 22 -2.25 5.78 18.66
CA PRO A 22 -3.62 5.30 18.60
C PRO A 22 -4.58 6.27 19.28
N ILE A 23 -5.76 6.42 18.71
CA ILE A 23 -6.93 7.06 19.32
C ILE A 23 -8.16 6.17 19.11
N ASN A 24 -9.05 6.18 20.09
CA ASN A 24 -10.34 5.50 20.00
C ASN A 24 -11.42 6.56 20.19
N ILE A 25 -12.37 6.59 19.26
CA ILE A 25 -13.48 7.54 19.29
C ILE A 25 -14.73 6.78 19.71
N GLU A 26 -15.40 7.25 20.76
CA GLU A 26 -16.63 6.62 21.27
C GLU A 26 -17.72 6.66 20.19
N GLY A 27 -18.35 5.53 19.93
CA GLY A 27 -19.37 5.38 18.89
C GLY A 27 -18.82 5.06 17.49
N PHE A 28 -17.50 5.13 17.27
CA PHE A 28 -16.91 4.66 16.03
C PHE A 28 -16.60 3.16 16.13
N GLY A 29 -17.27 2.37 15.28
CA GLY A 29 -17.04 0.94 15.12
C GLY A 29 -15.87 0.62 14.18
N GLY A 30 -15.51 -0.68 14.08
CA GLY A 30 -14.55 -1.13 13.07
C GLY A 30 -15.09 -0.99 11.65
N ILE A 31 -14.21 -0.64 10.70
CA ILE A 31 -14.55 -0.55 9.27
C ILE A 31 -13.34 -0.92 8.43
N GLN A 32 -13.55 -1.55 7.26
CA GLN A 32 -12.50 -1.84 6.31
C GLN A 32 -13.02 -1.74 4.86
N SER A 33 -12.13 -1.46 3.89
CA SER A 33 -12.41 -1.40 2.45
C SER A 33 -13.60 -0.48 2.13
N PHE A 34 -13.57 0.71 2.70
CA PHE A 34 -14.59 1.75 2.61
C PHE A 34 -14.13 2.91 1.71
N ALA A 35 -15.07 3.69 1.22
CA ALA A 35 -14.82 4.97 0.58
C ALA A 35 -14.97 6.11 1.58
N TRP A 36 -14.26 7.21 1.35
CA TRP A 36 -14.34 8.38 2.19
C TRP A 36 -14.30 9.69 1.40
N GLY A 37 -14.94 10.71 1.98
CA GLY A 37 -14.80 12.09 1.55
C GLY A 37 -14.69 13.00 2.77
N ARG A 38 -14.27 14.25 2.60
CA ARG A 38 -14.17 15.18 3.73
C ARG A 38 -14.60 16.60 3.41
N ALA A 39 -15.07 17.29 4.46
CA ALA A 39 -15.27 18.74 4.48
C ALA A 39 -14.67 19.30 5.78
N GLY A 40 -13.49 19.97 5.67
CA GLY A 40 -12.69 20.40 6.83
C GLY A 40 -12.22 19.22 7.68
N GLU A 41 -12.50 19.24 8.98
CA GLU A 41 -12.15 18.16 9.93
C GLU A 41 -13.13 16.99 9.92
N LYS A 42 -14.25 17.10 9.19
CA LYS A 42 -15.27 16.07 9.14
C LYS A 42 -15.01 15.12 7.97
N ILE A 43 -14.97 13.84 8.30
CA ILE A 43 -14.80 12.72 7.37
C ILE A 43 -16.15 12.02 7.20
N LEU A 44 -16.59 11.87 5.95
CA LEU A 44 -17.74 11.06 5.57
C LEU A 44 -17.24 9.69 5.13
N ILE A 45 -17.76 8.63 5.74
CA ILE A 45 -17.43 7.23 5.43
C ILE A 45 -18.63 6.55 4.81
N LEU A 46 -18.43 5.86 3.69
CA LEU A 46 -19.46 5.20 2.90
C LEU A 46 -19.01 3.77 2.54
N GLY A 47 -19.95 2.83 2.58
CA GLY A 47 -19.67 1.43 2.25
C GLY A 47 -18.68 0.76 3.20
N GLY A 48 -18.01 -0.26 2.69
CA GLY A 48 -17.06 -1.05 3.46
C GLY A 48 -17.71 -2.19 4.25
N ARG A 49 -16.88 -2.87 5.03
CA ARG A 49 -17.31 -3.99 5.86
C ARG A 49 -16.99 -3.78 7.33
N LEU A 50 -17.85 -4.34 8.18
CA LEU A 50 -17.75 -4.28 9.64
C LEU A 50 -17.11 -5.54 10.25
N ASP A 51 -16.81 -6.55 9.41
CA ASP A 51 -16.14 -7.78 9.76
C ASP A 51 -14.69 -7.81 9.23
N GLY A 52 -13.95 -8.87 9.53
CA GLY A 52 -12.57 -9.05 9.08
C GLY A 52 -12.46 -9.64 7.68
N LEU A 53 -11.39 -10.41 7.45
CA LEU A 53 -11.14 -11.10 6.19
C LEU A 53 -12.25 -12.13 5.91
N HIS A 54 -12.75 -12.13 4.68
CA HIS A 54 -13.81 -13.05 4.27
C HIS A 54 -13.39 -14.52 4.40
N ARG A 55 -14.37 -15.36 4.70
CA ARG A 55 -14.21 -16.81 4.81
C ARG A 55 -14.12 -17.47 3.43
N ARG A 56 -13.65 -18.72 3.40
CA ARG A 56 -13.50 -19.50 2.18
C ARG A 56 -14.76 -20.27 1.76
N GLN A 57 -15.73 -20.43 2.66
CA GLN A 57 -16.97 -21.13 2.35
C GLN A 57 -18.04 -20.14 1.83
N PRO A 58 -18.82 -20.50 0.81
CA PRO A 58 -19.79 -19.60 0.19
C PRO A 58 -20.89 -19.13 1.15
N PHE A 59 -21.26 -19.94 2.13
CA PHE A 59 -22.25 -19.55 3.14
C PHE A 59 -21.71 -18.58 4.20
N ALA A 60 -20.39 -18.42 4.28
CA ALA A 60 -19.72 -17.54 5.24
C ALA A 60 -18.84 -16.46 4.57
N ALA A 61 -18.54 -16.62 3.26
CA ALA A 61 -17.83 -15.59 2.50
C ALA A 61 -18.75 -14.39 2.28
N PHE A 62 -18.26 -13.18 2.59
CA PHE A 62 -18.97 -11.91 2.39
C PHE A 62 -20.41 -11.92 2.92
N ASN A 63 -20.58 -12.38 4.17
CA ASN A 63 -21.89 -12.43 4.80
C ASN A 63 -22.55 -11.03 4.80
N GLU A 64 -23.84 -10.98 4.50
CA GLU A 64 -24.64 -9.74 4.47
C GLU A 64 -24.56 -8.95 5.79
N ALA A 65 -24.53 -9.65 6.93
CA ALA A 65 -24.41 -9.00 8.24
C ALA A 65 -23.09 -8.21 8.43
N GLY A 66 -22.07 -8.47 7.60
CA GLY A 66 -20.81 -7.74 7.61
C GLY A 66 -20.81 -6.46 6.77
N HIS A 67 -21.86 -6.17 6.01
CA HIS A 67 -21.97 -4.91 5.24
C HIS A 67 -22.20 -3.71 6.17
N ASN A 68 -21.53 -2.60 5.87
CA ASN A 68 -21.87 -1.32 6.48
C ASN A 68 -23.15 -0.76 5.82
N THR A 69 -24.22 -0.70 6.57
CA THR A 69 -25.54 -0.19 6.12
C THR A 69 -25.83 1.23 6.59
N SER A 70 -24.78 1.98 6.93
CA SER A 70 -24.89 3.34 7.43
C SER A 70 -23.89 4.26 6.74
N LEU A 71 -24.24 5.51 6.58
CA LEU A 71 -23.32 6.61 6.36
C LEU A 71 -22.80 7.07 7.72
N ILE A 72 -21.50 7.28 7.84
CA ILE A 72 -20.85 7.67 9.09
C ILE A 72 -20.13 8.99 8.88
N VAL A 73 -20.38 9.97 9.75
CA VAL A 73 -19.61 11.21 9.83
C VAL A 73 -18.76 11.17 11.08
N LEU A 74 -17.48 11.42 10.92
CA LEU A 74 -16.49 11.42 11.97
C LEU A 74 -15.81 12.78 12.02
N ASP A 75 -15.93 13.50 13.14
CA ASP A 75 -15.22 14.76 13.38
C ASP A 75 -13.94 14.49 14.14
N MET A 76 -12.80 14.77 13.51
CA MET A 76 -11.48 14.46 14.08
C MET A 76 -11.03 15.47 15.14
N GLU A 77 -11.64 16.66 15.19
CA GLU A 77 -11.33 17.70 16.19
C GLU A 77 -12.13 17.45 17.48
N THR A 78 -13.47 17.29 17.36
CA THR A 78 -14.36 17.08 18.53
C THR A 78 -14.44 15.63 18.97
N GLN A 79 -14.04 14.67 18.12
CA GLN A 79 -14.16 13.23 18.29
C GLN A 79 -15.64 12.77 18.43
N GLU A 80 -16.54 13.45 17.73
CA GLU A 80 -17.95 13.09 17.65
C GLU A 80 -18.21 12.23 16.42
N VAL A 81 -19.22 11.35 16.52
CA VAL A 81 -19.68 10.45 15.47
C VAL A 81 -21.16 10.59 15.26
N TRP A 82 -21.58 10.79 14.01
CA TRP A 82 -22.98 10.77 13.59
C TRP A 82 -23.21 9.69 12.54
N THR A 83 -24.38 9.09 12.55
CA THR A 83 -24.71 8.03 11.59
C THR A 83 -26.12 8.21 11.05
N THR A 84 -26.32 7.84 9.78
CA THR A 84 -27.63 7.73 9.15
C THR A 84 -27.75 6.39 8.45
N SER A 85 -28.92 5.73 8.58
CA SER A 85 -29.19 4.45 7.93
C SER A 85 -29.39 4.61 6.42
N LEU A 86 -28.77 3.73 5.63
CA LEU A 86 -29.00 3.66 4.19
C LEU A 86 -30.42 3.20 3.81
N SER A 87 -31.19 2.64 4.74
CA SER A 87 -32.58 2.22 4.50
C SER A 87 -33.54 3.36 4.15
N THR A 88 -33.13 4.61 4.36
CA THR A 88 -33.89 5.79 3.98
C THR A 88 -33.70 6.20 2.52
N PHE A 89 -32.70 5.65 1.84
CA PHE A 89 -32.37 5.96 0.44
C PHE A 89 -33.07 5.01 -0.55
N PRO A 90 -33.23 5.42 -1.83
CA PRO A 90 -33.66 4.52 -2.89
C PRO A 90 -32.80 3.25 -2.95
N VAL A 91 -33.43 2.12 -3.27
CA VAL A 91 -32.75 0.80 -3.24
C VAL A 91 -31.50 0.77 -4.11
N SER A 92 -31.54 1.37 -5.31
CA SER A 92 -30.37 1.42 -6.20
C SER A 92 -29.17 2.16 -5.60
N ILE A 93 -29.42 3.16 -4.76
CA ILE A 93 -28.38 3.92 -4.06
C ILE A 93 -27.92 3.17 -2.80
N SER A 94 -28.87 2.72 -1.99
CA SER A 94 -28.56 2.06 -0.71
C SER A 94 -27.81 0.75 -0.88
N GLU A 95 -28.13 -0.04 -1.90
CA GLU A 95 -27.41 -1.28 -2.21
C GLU A 95 -25.96 -1.01 -2.59
N GLN A 96 -25.69 -0.05 -3.48
CA GLN A 96 -24.32 0.30 -3.85
C GLN A 96 -23.56 0.94 -2.69
N LEU A 97 -24.15 1.88 -1.97
CA LEU A 97 -23.49 2.53 -0.83
C LEU A 97 -23.25 1.62 0.37
N SER A 98 -23.85 0.42 0.42
CA SER A 98 -23.51 -0.63 1.39
C SER A 98 -22.45 -1.61 0.88
N SER A 99 -21.97 -1.46 -0.35
CA SER A 99 -20.95 -2.32 -0.95
C SER A 99 -19.54 -2.04 -0.41
N THR A 100 -18.62 -2.95 -0.65
CA THR A 100 -17.21 -2.84 -0.27
C THR A 100 -16.32 -2.67 -1.51
N ASN A 101 -15.10 -2.16 -1.33
CA ASN A 101 -14.14 -1.93 -2.40
C ASN A 101 -14.75 -1.15 -3.57
N MET A 102 -15.48 -0.06 -3.27
CA MET A 102 -15.82 0.97 -4.25
C MET A 102 -14.56 1.78 -4.57
N GLU A 103 -14.38 2.12 -5.84
CA GLU A 103 -13.34 3.02 -6.28
C GLU A 103 -13.82 4.46 -6.08
N PHE A 104 -12.98 5.34 -5.55
CA PHE A 104 -13.43 6.69 -5.22
C PHE A 104 -12.36 7.76 -5.44
N GLU A 105 -12.82 8.98 -5.73
CA GLU A 105 -11.99 10.18 -5.86
C GLU A 105 -12.83 11.41 -5.49
N GLN A 106 -12.29 12.27 -4.63
CA GLN A 106 -12.94 13.53 -4.29
C GLN A 106 -12.35 14.69 -5.07
N VAL A 107 -13.21 15.41 -5.81
CA VAL A 107 -12.85 16.61 -6.58
C VAL A 107 -13.60 17.81 -6.02
N GLY A 108 -12.88 18.71 -5.36
CA GLY A 108 -13.50 19.81 -4.65
C GLY A 108 -14.46 19.32 -3.56
N ASN A 109 -15.74 19.66 -3.65
CA ASN A 109 -16.76 19.21 -2.71
C ASN A 109 -17.52 17.96 -3.14
N THR A 110 -17.25 17.42 -4.33
CA THR A 110 -17.93 16.24 -4.85
C THR A 110 -17.04 15.00 -4.72
N LEU A 111 -17.59 13.96 -4.04
CA LEU A 111 -16.99 12.64 -3.99
C LEU A 111 -17.64 11.76 -5.07
N TYR A 112 -16.83 11.23 -5.97
CA TYR A 112 -17.25 10.27 -6.98
C TYR A 112 -16.92 8.85 -6.51
N LEU A 113 -17.91 7.95 -6.61
CA LEU A 113 -17.83 6.56 -6.22
C LEU A 113 -18.18 5.68 -7.41
N VAL A 114 -17.38 4.69 -7.72
CA VAL A 114 -17.60 3.78 -8.85
C VAL A 114 -17.65 2.34 -8.37
N GLY A 115 -18.59 1.57 -8.89
CA GLY A 115 -18.63 0.13 -8.69
C GLY A 115 -18.89 -0.29 -7.24
N GLY A 116 -18.02 -1.17 -6.74
CA GLY A 116 -18.16 -1.84 -5.44
C GLY A 116 -18.85 -3.19 -5.55
N TYR A 117 -18.58 -4.07 -4.57
CA TYR A 117 -19.13 -5.43 -4.50
C TYR A 117 -19.97 -5.60 -3.23
N GLY A 118 -21.14 -6.17 -3.39
CA GLY A 118 -22.05 -6.40 -2.25
C GLY A 118 -23.31 -7.16 -2.62
N PHE A 119 -24.12 -7.48 -1.62
CA PHE A 119 -25.40 -8.12 -1.82
C PHE A 119 -26.42 -7.14 -2.44
N SER A 120 -27.09 -7.58 -3.50
CA SER A 120 -28.20 -6.89 -4.11
C SER A 120 -29.48 -7.69 -3.91
N ALA A 121 -30.41 -7.17 -3.13
CA ALA A 121 -31.75 -7.76 -3.00
C ALA A 121 -32.51 -7.74 -4.34
N THR A 122 -32.20 -6.75 -5.19
CA THR A 122 -32.75 -6.63 -6.55
C THR A 122 -32.29 -7.76 -7.46
N ALA A 123 -31.01 -8.13 -7.41
CA ALA A 123 -30.45 -9.25 -8.18
C ALA A 123 -30.66 -10.61 -7.48
N GLY A 124 -30.87 -10.61 -6.17
CA GLY A 124 -30.99 -11.82 -5.34
C GLY A 124 -29.65 -12.51 -5.08
N ASP A 125 -28.53 -11.84 -5.32
CA ASP A 125 -27.17 -12.36 -5.13
C ASP A 125 -26.18 -11.21 -4.87
N HIS A 126 -24.91 -11.58 -4.62
CA HIS A 126 -23.80 -10.63 -4.57
C HIS A 126 -23.34 -10.28 -5.98
N ILE A 127 -23.20 -8.99 -6.24
CA ILE A 127 -22.82 -8.46 -7.55
C ILE A 127 -21.77 -7.36 -7.41
N THR A 128 -21.09 -7.08 -8.52
CA THR A 128 -20.34 -5.85 -8.72
C THR A 128 -21.27 -4.82 -9.37
N TYR A 129 -21.44 -3.65 -8.76
CA TYR A 129 -22.39 -2.64 -9.22
C TYR A 129 -21.86 -1.89 -10.45
N PRO A 130 -22.74 -1.64 -11.47
CA PRO A 130 -22.35 -0.93 -12.70
C PRO A 130 -22.62 0.58 -12.60
N ASN A 131 -22.50 1.19 -11.44
CA ASN A 131 -22.93 2.57 -11.25
C ASN A 131 -21.76 3.48 -10.86
N LEU A 132 -21.91 4.76 -11.21
CA LEU A 132 -21.15 5.88 -10.67
C LEU A 132 -22.09 6.76 -9.87
N ILE A 133 -21.70 7.06 -8.62
CA ILE A 133 -22.38 7.96 -7.71
C ILE A 133 -21.55 9.24 -7.55
N ALA A 134 -22.19 10.39 -7.56
CA ALA A 134 -21.64 11.68 -7.15
C ALA A 134 -22.32 12.15 -5.86
N VAL A 135 -21.52 12.50 -4.85
CA VAL A 135 -21.98 12.92 -3.52
C VAL A 135 -21.52 14.35 -3.25
N ASP A 136 -22.45 15.25 -2.94
CA ASP A 136 -22.12 16.54 -2.30
C ASP A 136 -21.72 16.27 -0.84
N VAL A 137 -20.42 16.30 -0.58
CA VAL A 137 -19.85 15.90 0.71
C VAL A 137 -20.29 16.83 1.84
N SER A 138 -20.18 18.13 1.67
CA SER A 138 -20.53 19.09 2.72
C SER A 138 -22.02 19.13 3.02
N GLY A 139 -22.86 19.05 1.96
CA GLY A 139 -24.30 18.98 2.08
C GLY A 139 -24.76 17.72 2.80
N LEU A 140 -24.22 16.56 2.41
CA LEU A 140 -24.55 15.27 3.03
C LEU A 140 -24.07 15.19 4.49
N ILE A 141 -22.86 15.66 4.81
CA ILE A 141 -22.35 15.74 6.19
C ILE A 141 -23.29 16.58 7.06
N THR A 142 -23.70 17.77 6.57
CA THR A 142 -24.61 18.65 7.29
C THR A 142 -25.96 17.98 7.52
N ALA A 143 -26.52 17.34 6.48
CA ALA A 143 -27.79 16.64 6.59
C ALA A 143 -27.76 15.49 7.62
N ILE A 144 -26.65 14.72 7.68
CA ILE A 144 -26.47 13.65 8.66
C ILE A 144 -26.40 14.21 10.08
N ILE A 145 -25.65 15.29 10.31
CA ILE A 145 -25.50 15.92 11.63
C ILE A 145 -26.84 16.49 12.10
N ASP A 146 -27.59 17.16 11.20
CA ASP A 146 -28.86 17.77 11.49
C ASP A 146 -30.04 16.78 11.50
N ASN A 147 -29.76 15.49 11.20
CA ASN A 147 -30.78 14.45 11.02
C ASN A 147 -31.91 14.88 10.07
N SER A 148 -31.55 15.48 8.93
CA SER A 148 -32.43 15.99 7.89
C SER A 148 -32.39 15.11 6.63
N PRO A 149 -33.35 15.26 5.67
CA PRO A 149 -33.32 14.50 4.42
C PRO A 149 -32.01 14.67 3.64
N SER A 150 -31.45 13.58 3.16
CA SER A 150 -30.11 13.53 2.59
C SER A 150 -30.03 13.01 1.15
N GLU A 151 -31.15 12.56 0.57
CA GLU A 151 -31.20 11.99 -0.79
C GLU A 151 -30.77 12.97 -1.89
N SER A 152 -31.09 14.26 -1.74
CA SER A 152 -30.81 15.29 -2.76
C SER A 152 -29.32 15.58 -2.96
N PHE A 153 -28.46 15.11 -2.02
CA PHE A 153 -27.00 15.28 -2.11
C PHE A 153 -26.31 14.14 -2.90
N ILE A 154 -27.08 13.20 -3.45
CA ILE A 154 -26.58 12.02 -4.15
C ILE A 154 -27.18 11.93 -5.54
N ARG A 155 -26.33 11.78 -6.55
CA ARG A 155 -26.70 11.54 -7.95
C ARG A 155 -26.07 10.24 -8.41
N GLN A 156 -26.75 9.48 -9.28
CA GLN A 156 -26.29 8.20 -9.76
C GLN A 156 -26.51 8.06 -11.27
N ILE A 157 -25.53 7.52 -11.97
CA ILE A 157 -25.64 7.05 -13.35
C ILE A 157 -25.18 5.60 -13.45
N THR A 158 -25.67 4.89 -14.48
CA THR A 158 -25.36 3.48 -14.71
C THR A 158 -24.72 3.30 -16.07
N ASP A 159 -23.57 2.62 -16.11
CA ASP A 159 -22.88 2.19 -17.33
C ASP A 159 -22.01 0.97 -17.01
N GLU A 160 -21.93 0.00 -17.91
CA GLU A 160 -21.08 -1.19 -17.73
C GLU A 160 -19.58 -0.84 -17.60
N ALA A 161 -19.17 0.32 -18.10
CA ALA A 161 -17.80 0.83 -17.87
C ALA A 161 -17.48 1.05 -16.38
N PHE A 162 -18.49 1.16 -15.53
CA PHE A 162 -18.33 1.36 -14.07
C PHE A 162 -18.45 0.06 -13.26
N ARG A 163 -18.70 -1.09 -13.91
CA ARG A 163 -18.75 -2.38 -13.22
C ARG A 163 -17.36 -2.83 -12.82
N VAL A 164 -16.98 -2.58 -11.57
CA VAL A 164 -15.67 -2.89 -11.03
C VAL A 164 -15.67 -2.96 -9.51
N THR A 165 -14.77 -3.74 -8.96
CA THR A 165 -14.40 -3.77 -7.53
C THR A 165 -12.92 -4.12 -7.39
N GLY A 166 -12.25 -3.58 -6.37
CA GLY A 166 -10.83 -3.84 -6.08
C GLY A 166 -9.86 -3.21 -7.07
N GLY A 167 -10.29 -2.15 -7.77
CA GLY A 167 -9.45 -1.27 -8.57
C GLY A 167 -9.12 0.05 -7.84
N HIS A 168 -8.86 1.11 -8.60
CA HIS A 168 -8.69 2.47 -8.07
C HIS A 168 -9.20 3.52 -9.05
N LEU A 169 -9.81 4.58 -8.51
CA LEU A 169 -10.20 5.77 -9.25
C LEU A 169 -9.27 6.93 -8.88
N ASN A 170 -8.72 7.61 -9.88
CA ASN A 170 -7.87 8.79 -9.68
C ASN A 170 -8.15 9.81 -10.79
N LEU A 171 -7.78 11.08 -10.55
CA LEU A 171 -7.94 12.17 -11.50
C LEU A 171 -6.58 12.75 -11.93
N ILE A 172 -6.36 12.89 -13.25
CA ILE A 172 -5.25 13.67 -13.82
C ILE A 172 -5.82 14.58 -14.90
N ASP A 173 -5.59 15.88 -14.80
CA ASP A 173 -5.94 16.89 -15.82
C ASP A 173 -7.39 16.80 -16.31
N GLY A 174 -8.34 16.56 -15.38
CA GLY A 174 -9.77 16.49 -15.67
C GLY A 174 -10.26 15.17 -16.27
N ILE A 175 -9.39 14.18 -16.44
CA ILE A 175 -9.73 12.82 -16.85
C ILE A 175 -9.62 11.88 -15.67
N PHE A 176 -10.66 11.09 -15.43
CA PHE A 176 -10.65 10.01 -14.47
C PHE A 176 -10.00 8.75 -15.04
N TYR A 177 -9.13 8.13 -14.26
CA TYR A 177 -8.44 6.89 -14.55
C TYR A 177 -8.93 5.83 -13.58
N LEU A 178 -9.72 4.89 -14.08
CA LEU A 178 -10.24 3.74 -13.34
C LEU A 178 -9.34 2.55 -13.66
N SER A 179 -8.40 2.30 -12.78
CA SER A 179 -7.31 1.34 -13.00
C SER A 179 -7.65 -0.03 -12.45
N GLY A 180 -7.47 -1.09 -13.25
CA GLY A 180 -7.58 -2.50 -12.86
C GLY A 180 -8.91 -2.89 -12.22
N GLY A 181 -8.84 -3.78 -11.22
CA GLY A 181 -10.03 -4.34 -10.58
C GLY A 181 -10.67 -5.47 -11.40
N GLN A 182 -11.84 -5.88 -10.97
CA GLN A 182 -12.56 -7.03 -11.52
C GLN A 182 -14.07 -6.83 -11.48
N ASN A 183 -14.80 -7.58 -12.30
CA ASN A 183 -16.20 -7.93 -12.06
C ASN A 183 -16.24 -9.24 -11.27
N PHE A 184 -16.90 -9.24 -10.12
CA PHE A 184 -17.06 -10.41 -9.26
C PHE A 184 -18.55 -10.59 -8.92
N GLU A 185 -19.08 -11.79 -9.16
CA GLU A 185 -20.49 -12.12 -8.91
C GLU A 185 -20.59 -13.43 -8.14
N GLY A 186 -21.59 -13.55 -7.26
CA GLY A 186 -21.71 -14.65 -6.31
C GLY A 186 -20.75 -14.51 -5.13
N ARG A 187 -20.61 -15.59 -4.34
CA ARG A 187 -19.73 -15.63 -3.16
C ARG A 187 -18.52 -16.50 -3.43
N TYR A 188 -17.37 -16.10 -2.89
CA TYR A 188 -16.13 -16.88 -3.03
C TYR A 188 -16.33 -18.33 -2.57
N ASN A 189 -16.02 -19.28 -3.45
CA ASN A 189 -16.07 -20.71 -3.21
C ASN A 189 -14.96 -21.42 -4.00
N PRO A 190 -13.80 -21.72 -3.40
CA PRO A 190 -12.68 -22.36 -4.10
C PRO A 190 -12.98 -23.80 -4.53
N GLN A 191 -14.11 -24.39 -4.07
CA GLN A 191 -14.56 -25.75 -4.43
C GLN A 191 -15.82 -25.77 -5.30
N GLY A 192 -16.32 -24.60 -5.69
CA GLY A 192 -17.45 -24.50 -6.60
C GLY A 192 -17.05 -24.78 -8.06
N PRO A 193 -18.01 -25.20 -8.93
CA PRO A 193 -19.42 -25.49 -8.60
C PRO A 193 -19.67 -26.90 -8.04
N ASP A 194 -18.66 -27.79 -7.94
CA ASP A 194 -18.83 -29.17 -7.53
C ASP A 194 -19.31 -29.32 -6.07
N PHE A 195 -18.91 -28.38 -5.21
CA PHE A 195 -19.29 -28.35 -3.80
C PHE A 195 -19.94 -27.00 -3.45
N GLY A 196 -21.17 -26.80 -3.91
CA GLY A 196 -21.94 -25.57 -3.71
C GLY A 196 -21.87 -24.61 -4.91
N PRO A 197 -22.48 -23.41 -4.80
CA PRO A 197 -22.52 -22.45 -5.89
C PRO A 197 -21.11 -22.00 -6.30
N GLY A 198 -20.89 -21.85 -7.60
CA GLY A 198 -19.72 -21.19 -8.14
C GLY A 198 -19.80 -19.66 -7.99
N PHE A 199 -18.76 -18.98 -8.41
CA PHE A 199 -18.72 -17.53 -8.57
C PHE A 199 -18.22 -17.20 -9.98
N PHE A 200 -18.54 -15.97 -10.44
CA PHE A 200 -17.97 -15.41 -11.66
C PHE A 200 -16.90 -14.39 -11.28
N GLN A 201 -15.79 -14.41 -12.00
CA GLN A 201 -14.68 -13.46 -11.79
C GLN A 201 -14.07 -13.12 -13.15
N GLU A 202 -14.01 -11.84 -13.46
CA GLU A 202 -13.40 -11.33 -14.68
C GLU A 202 -12.58 -10.08 -14.36
N TYR A 203 -11.27 -10.17 -14.54
CA TYR A 203 -10.39 -9.01 -14.40
C TYR A 203 -10.62 -8.02 -15.54
N THR A 204 -10.57 -6.73 -15.24
CA THR A 204 -10.73 -5.69 -16.26
C THR A 204 -9.56 -5.60 -17.23
N ASN A 205 -8.36 -5.97 -16.78
CA ASN A 205 -7.10 -5.95 -17.54
C ASN A 205 -6.84 -4.60 -18.22
N SER A 206 -7.30 -3.51 -17.62
CA SER A 206 -7.32 -2.21 -18.29
C SER A 206 -7.21 -1.03 -17.33
N ILE A 207 -6.83 0.11 -17.91
CA ILE A 207 -7.07 1.42 -17.34
C ILE A 207 -8.19 2.05 -18.16
N ARG A 208 -9.41 2.11 -17.59
CA ARG A 208 -10.56 2.78 -18.20
C ARG A 208 -10.48 4.26 -17.93
N ARG A 209 -10.81 5.08 -18.91
CA ARG A 209 -10.70 6.54 -18.82
C ARG A 209 -12.01 7.19 -19.17
N PHE A 210 -12.40 8.21 -18.45
CA PHE A 210 -13.62 8.98 -18.74
C PHE A 210 -13.52 10.40 -18.20
N SER A 211 -14.33 11.29 -18.76
CA SER A 211 -14.58 12.62 -18.20
C SER A 211 -16.03 12.70 -17.68
N LEU A 212 -16.24 13.53 -16.68
CA LEU A 212 -17.57 13.78 -16.13
C LEU A 212 -18.03 15.19 -16.46
N GLN A 213 -19.31 15.33 -16.72
CA GLN A 213 -20.05 16.59 -16.68
C GLN A 213 -21.02 16.51 -15.51
N ASP A 214 -20.80 17.32 -14.51
CA ASP A 214 -21.59 17.40 -13.29
C ASP A 214 -21.89 18.88 -13.01
N ASP A 215 -23.14 19.29 -13.15
CA ASP A 215 -23.62 20.64 -12.89
C ASP A 215 -24.50 20.74 -11.63
N GLU A 216 -24.33 19.75 -10.70
CA GLU A 216 -25.08 19.56 -9.46
C GLU A 216 -26.54 19.07 -9.67
N GLU A 217 -27.12 19.24 -10.85
CA GLU A 217 -28.45 18.71 -11.23
C GLU A 217 -28.32 17.48 -12.12
N ASN A 218 -27.39 17.54 -13.10
CA ASN A 218 -27.21 16.50 -14.11
C ASN A 218 -25.80 15.92 -14.01
N LEU A 219 -25.72 14.59 -13.97
CA LEU A 219 -24.49 13.84 -13.99
C LEU A 219 -24.42 13.01 -15.27
N SER A 220 -23.34 13.13 -16.02
CA SER A 220 -23.08 12.31 -17.20
C SER A 220 -21.60 12.05 -17.39
N ALA A 221 -21.28 10.94 -18.05
CA ALA A 221 -19.91 10.51 -18.32
C ALA A 221 -19.68 10.38 -19.82
N THR A 222 -18.48 10.75 -20.26
CA THR A 222 -17.97 10.45 -21.59
C THR A 222 -16.83 9.45 -21.44
N VAL A 223 -17.08 8.19 -21.79
CA VAL A 223 -16.11 7.11 -21.71
C VAL A 223 -15.16 7.20 -22.92
N LEU A 224 -13.86 7.11 -22.64
CA LEU A 224 -12.79 7.11 -23.62
C LEU A 224 -12.32 5.68 -23.89
N GLU A 225 -11.57 5.47 -24.99
CA GLU A 225 -10.96 4.17 -25.31
C GLU A 225 -10.04 3.73 -24.16
N PRO A 226 -10.24 2.54 -23.56
CA PRO A 226 -9.42 2.07 -22.45
C PRO A 226 -8.03 1.64 -22.94
N TRP A 227 -7.04 1.74 -22.07
CA TRP A 227 -5.75 1.07 -22.28
C TRP A 227 -5.83 -0.34 -21.74
N GLN A 228 -5.54 -1.35 -22.57
CA GLN A 228 -5.66 -2.76 -22.24
C GLN A 228 -4.31 -3.47 -22.23
N ASP A 229 -4.06 -4.27 -21.21
CA ASP A 229 -2.87 -5.11 -21.10
C ASP A 229 -3.18 -6.31 -20.19
N ASN A 230 -3.37 -7.47 -20.80
CA ASN A 230 -3.75 -8.70 -20.11
C ASN A 230 -2.65 -9.26 -19.19
N GLU A 231 -1.42 -8.78 -19.31
CA GLU A 231 -0.30 -9.23 -18.50
C GLU A 231 -0.02 -8.26 -17.36
N ASN A 232 0.10 -6.96 -17.66
CA ASN A 232 0.58 -5.99 -16.68
C ASN A 232 -0.54 -5.23 -15.96
N LEU A 233 -1.75 -5.19 -16.51
CA LEU A 233 -2.94 -4.57 -15.91
C LEU A 233 -3.93 -5.60 -15.33
N HIS A 234 -3.54 -6.88 -15.27
CA HIS A 234 -4.29 -7.95 -14.62
C HIS A 234 -4.14 -7.87 -13.09
N ARG A 235 -4.66 -6.79 -12.49
CA ARG A 235 -4.43 -6.46 -11.07
C ARG A 235 -5.70 -6.03 -10.37
N ARG A 236 -5.82 -6.43 -9.10
CA ARG A 236 -6.83 -6.00 -8.14
C ARG A 236 -6.24 -5.90 -6.73
N ASP A 237 -6.96 -5.31 -5.80
CA ASP A 237 -6.61 -5.23 -4.37
C ASP A 237 -5.16 -4.74 -4.17
N TYR A 238 -4.83 -3.55 -4.63
CA TYR A 238 -3.49 -2.99 -4.70
C TYR A 238 -3.52 -1.49 -4.38
N ASN A 239 -2.43 -0.77 -4.65
CA ASN A 239 -2.36 0.66 -4.39
C ASN A 239 -2.06 1.42 -5.68
N VAL A 240 -2.89 2.41 -6.02
CA VAL A 240 -2.61 3.40 -7.08
C VAL A 240 -2.48 4.75 -6.42
N VAL A 241 -1.31 5.35 -6.55
CA VAL A 241 -0.95 6.53 -5.78
C VAL A 241 -0.53 7.66 -6.70
N SER A 242 -1.07 8.86 -6.45
CA SER A 242 -0.64 10.08 -7.14
C SER A 242 0.85 10.33 -6.94
N GLN A 243 1.52 10.71 -8.02
CA GLN A 243 2.96 10.94 -8.07
C GLN A 243 3.26 12.27 -8.76
N ILE A 244 4.44 12.81 -8.46
CA ILE A 244 5.07 13.87 -9.23
C ILE A 244 6.33 13.27 -9.85
N MET A 245 6.39 13.21 -11.16
CA MET A 245 7.53 12.63 -11.89
C MET A 245 8.75 13.56 -11.85
N PRO A 246 9.96 13.08 -12.14
CA PRO A 246 11.17 13.89 -12.08
C PRO A 246 11.17 15.15 -12.95
N ASP A 247 10.37 15.16 -14.01
CA ASP A 247 10.15 16.32 -14.89
C ASP A 247 9.04 17.28 -14.42
N GLY A 248 8.41 16.96 -13.27
CA GLY A 248 7.30 17.72 -12.71
C GLY A 248 5.91 17.30 -13.20
N THR A 249 5.80 16.30 -14.07
CA THR A 249 4.52 15.80 -14.59
C THR A 249 3.72 15.11 -13.47
N ASN A 250 2.42 15.40 -13.38
CA ASN A 250 1.49 14.64 -12.55
C ASN A 250 1.26 13.26 -13.16
N ALA A 251 1.37 12.23 -12.34
CA ALA A 251 1.25 10.85 -12.76
C ALA A 251 0.60 10.01 -11.65
N LEU A 252 0.29 8.75 -11.98
CA LEU A 252 -0.06 7.72 -11.00
C LEU A 252 1.00 6.63 -11.06
N THR A 253 1.23 5.96 -9.94
CA THR A 253 1.96 4.69 -9.96
C THR A 253 1.08 3.60 -9.37
N ILE A 254 0.88 2.55 -10.16
CA ILE A 254 0.27 1.30 -9.74
C ILE A 254 1.38 0.48 -9.06
N PHE A 255 1.22 0.24 -7.77
CA PHE A 255 2.14 -0.51 -6.94
C PHE A 255 1.63 -1.92 -6.72
N SER A 256 2.42 -2.94 -7.12
CA SER A 256 2.10 -4.35 -6.92
C SER A 256 0.73 -4.78 -7.48
N GLY A 257 -0.06 -5.51 -6.70
CA GLY A 257 -1.39 -6.03 -7.06
C GLY A 257 -1.44 -7.53 -7.25
N VAL A 258 -2.62 -8.12 -7.19
CA VAL A 258 -2.87 -9.56 -7.30
C VAL A 258 -3.94 -9.87 -8.34
N PHE A 259 -3.88 -11.05 -8.93
CA PHE A 259 -2.80 -12.02 -8.96
C PHE A 259 -2.12 -11.98 -10.32
N ARG A 260 -0.86 -12.43 -10.39
CA ARG A 260 -0.17 -12.60 -11.66
C ARG A 260 -0.88 -13.65 -12.52
N THR A 261 -0.75 -13.52 -13.84
CA THR A 261 -1.39 -14.45 -14.78
C THR A 261 -0.79 -15.86 -14.79
N ASP A 262 0.44 -16.00 -14.27
CA ASP A 262 1.21 -17.26 -14.21
C ASP A 262 1.23 -17.91 -12.82
N ALA A 263 0.80 -17.20 -11.76
CA ALA A 263 0.79 -17.68 -10.38
C ALA A 263 -0.18 -16.88 -9.52
N ASP A 264 -0.80 -17.52 -8.53
CA ASP A 264 -1.64 -16.86 -7.51
C ASP A 264 -0.79 -16.05 -6.52
N LEU A 265 0.10 -15.20 -7.03
CA LEU A 265 1.07 -14.39 -6.28
C LEU A 265 1.02 -12.93 -6.74
N PRO A 266 1.43 -11.99 -5.87
CA PRO A 266 1.46 -10.57 -6.20
C PRO A 266 2.48 -10.22 -7.30
N TYR A 267 2.20 -9.15 -8.04
CA TYR A 267 3.20 -8.48 -8.87
C TYR A 267 4.22 -7.77 -7.98
N LEU A 268 5.48 -7.80 -8.38
CA LEU A 268 6.53 -7.03 -7.69
C LEU A 268 6.87 -5.74 -8.44
N ASN A 269 6.62 -5.68 -9.75
CA ASN A 269 6.86 -4.50 -10.57
C ASN A 269 5.77 -3.43 -10.37
N SER A 270 6.05 -2.22 -10.84
CA SER A 270 5.09 -1.10 -10.85
C SER A 270 4.73 -0.68 -12.27
N VAL A 271 3.63 0.08 -12.40
CA VAL A 271 3.22 0.69 -13.67
C VAL A 271 3.01 2.19 -13.44
N ASN A 272 3.73 3.00 -14.20
CA ASN A 272 3.55 4.45 -14.18
C ASN A 272 2.52 4.85 -15.24
N VAL A 273 1.58 5.70 -14.87
CA VAL A 273 0.46 6.16 -15.70
C VAL A 273 0.53 7.68 -15.81
N THR A 274 0.56 8.18 -17.04
CA THR A 274 0.53 9.62 -17.37
C THR A 274 -0.63 9.90 -18.34
N PRO A 275 -0.96 11.16 -18.65
CA PRO A 275 -1.95 11.47 -19.69
C PRO A 275 -1.65 10.85 -21.06
N GLU A 276 -0.38 10.64 -21.39
CA GLU A 276 0.09 10.11 -22.68
C GLU A 276 0.01 8.58 -22.78
N GLY A 277 0.00 7.87 -21.64
CA GLY A 277 0.00 6.41 -21.62
C GLY A 277 0.48 5.82 -20.31
N TYR A 278 0.85 4.55 -20.36
CA TYR A 278 1.43 3.86 -19.21
C TYR A 278 2.76 3.19 -19.56
N ILE A 279 3.62 3.06 -18.58
CA ILE A 279 4.94 2.41 -18.69
C ILE A 279 5.11 1.42 -17.56
N VAL A 280 5.38 0.16 -17.91
CA VAL A 280 5.69 -0.91 -16.96
C VAL A 280 7.14 -0.77 -16.50
N ASN A 281 7.36 -0.68 -15.20
CA ASN A 281 8.70 -0.62 -14.62
C ASN A 281 9.11 -1.99 -14.06
N ASN A 282 9.85 -2.76 -14.86
CA ASN A 282 10.38 -4.07 -14.51
C ASN A 282 11.79 -4.00 -13.87
N GLU A 283 12.38 -2.80 -13.77
CA GLU A 283 13.69 -2.60 -13.11
C GLU A 283 13.56 -2.40 -11.60
N PHE A 284 12.33 -2.17 -11.13
CA PHE A 284 11.99 -2.01 -9.72
C PHE A 284 11.18 -3.21 -9.23
N ALA A 285 11.45 -3.65 -8.00
CA ALA A 285 10.67 -4.65 -7.30
C ALA A 285 10.26 -4.14 -5.92
N GLN A 286 8.94 -4.13 -5.66
CA GLN A 286 8.37 -3.89 -4.34
C GLN A 286 8.15 -5.23 -3.64
N TYR A 287 8.78 -5.42 -2.49
CA TYR A 287 8.69 -6.66 -1.70
C TYR A 287 7.67 -6.54 -0.56
N TYR A 288 7.41 -5.33 -0.04
CA TYR A 288 6.49 -5.09 1.06
C TYR A 288 5.16 -4.51 0.55
N ASN A 289 4.05 -4.87 1.22
CA ASN A 289 2.72 -4.26 1.02
C ASN A 289 2.14 -4.44 -0.40
N HIS A 290 1.63 -5.63 -0.68
CA HIS A 290 1.11 -6.00 -2.00
C HIS A 290 -0.40 -5.78 -2.16
N TYR A 291 -1.17 -5.75 -1.07
CA TYR A 291 -2.60 -5.53 -1.08
C TYR A 291 -2.93 -4.07 -0.74
N HIS A 292 -4.17 -3.66 -1.02
CA HIS A 292 -4.67 -2.34 -0.67
C HIS A 292 -4.46 -2.05 0.82
N CYS A 293 -3.78 -0.95 1.12
CA CYS A 293 -3.52 -0.44 2.46
C CYS A 293 -3.44 1.09 2.43
N ALA A 294 -3.46 1.72 3.59
CA ALA A 294 -3.23 3.16 3.70
C ALA A 294 -1.89 3.57 3.07
N THR A 295 -1.90 4.63 2.25
CA THR A 295 -0.71 5.15 1.56
C THR A 295 -0.51 6.65 1.83
N LEU A 296 0.72 7.07 2.10
CA LEU A 296 1.09 8.46 2.34
C LEU A 296 2.10 8.92 1.28
N PRO A 297 1.65 9.58 0.21
CA PRO A 297 2.54 10.17 -0.79
C PRO A 297 3.05 11.53 -0.35
N PHE A 298 4.35 11.79 -0.56
CA PHE A 298 4.95 13.10 -0.33
C PHE A 298 6.09 13.37 -1.32
N HIS A 299 6.28 14.63 -1.66
CA HIS A 299 7.30 15.07 -2.60
C HIS A 299 8.09 16.23 -2.03
N SER A 300 9.42 16.17 -2.20
CA SER A 300 10.34 17.29 -1.98
C SER A 300 10.79 17.87 -3.31
N ALA A 301 10.40 19.10 -3.60
CA ALA A 301 10.89 19.82 -4.78
C ALA A 301 12.38 20.19 -4.66
N LEU A 302 12.89 20.34 -3.42
CA LEU A 302 14.31 20.66 -3.17
C LEU A 302 15.25 19.52 -3.57
N SER A 303 14.87 18.26 -3.27
CA SER A 303 15.65 17.08 -3.70
C SER A 303 15.14 16.47 -5.01
N ASN A 304 13.96 16.91 -5.49
CA ASN A 304 13.21 16.30 -6.58
C ASN A 304 13.02 14.80 -6.36
N GLU A 305 12.56 14.44 -5.16
CA GLU A 305 12.34 13.07 -4.72
C GLU A 305 10.88 12.86 -4.38
N MET A 306 10.27 11.81 -4.93
CA MET A 306 8.89 11.42 -4.69
C MET A 306 8.85 10.11 -3.90
N CYS A 307 8.26 10.14 -2.70
CA CYS A 307 8.16 8.97 -1.83
C CYS A 307 6.70 8.64 -1.51
N THR A 308 6.45 7.36 -1.27
CA THR A 308 5.16 6.84 -0.78
C THR A 308 5.41 5.87 0.36
N ILE A 309 4.76 6.08 1.49
CA ILE A 309 4.78 5.15 2.64
C ILE A 309 3.53 4.28 2.58
N PHE A 310 3.68 2.98 2.89
CA PHE A 310 2.65 1.96 2.90
C PHE A 310 2.52 1.39 4.32
N PHE A 311 1.31 1.34 4.87
CA PHE A 311 1.07 1.01 6.27
C PHE A 311 0.55 -0.42 6.45
N GLY A 312 1.43 -1.39 6.69
CA GLY A 312 1.07 -2.78 6.99
C GLY A 312 0.36 -3.48 5.82
N GLY A 313 -0.69 -4.21 6.12
CA GLY A 313 -1.50 -4.93 5.14
C GLY A 313 -1.12 -6.39 4.98
N ILE A 314 -1.17 -6.88 3.75
CA ILE A 314 -0.89 -8.27 3.37
C ILE A 314 0.22 -8.25 2.34
N ALA A 315 1.28 -9.05 2.54
CA ALA A 315 2.44 -9.07 1.64
C ALA A 315 3.06 -10.46 1.54
N GLN A 316 3.62 -10.77 0.35
CA GLN A 316 4.36 -12.01 0.13
C GLN A 316 5.72 -12.01 0.85
N TYR A 317 6.28 -10.83 1.08
CA TYR A 317 7.57 -10.67 1.75
C TYR A 317 7.42 -9.81 2.99
N TYR A 318 8.14 -10.17 4.03
CA TYR A 318 8.19 -9.42 5.29
C TYR A 318 9.59 -9.48 5.90
N ASP A 319 9.84 -8.59 6.83
CA ASP A 319 11.07 -8.61 7.62
C ASP A 319 10.90 -9.53 8.83
N ASP A 320 11.75 -10.54 8.92
CA ASP A 320 11.85 -11.41 10.10
C ASP A 320 13.21 -11.19 10.78
N GLY A 321 13.21 -10.29 11.75
CA GLY A 321 14.42 -9.97 12.52
C GLY A 321 15.59 -9.40 11.70
N GLY A 322 15.30 -8.63 10.65
CA GLY A 322 16.27 -8.04 9.72
C GLY A 322 16.54 -8.88 8.47
N VAL A 323 15.76 -9.96 8.28
CA VAL A 323 15.87 -10.84 7.11
C VAL A 323 14.62 -10.72 6.26
N LEU A 324 14.77 -10.37 4.97
CA LEU A 324 13.67 -10.41 4.02
C LEU A 324 13.22 -11.86 3.81
N THR A 325 12.03 -12.18 4.31
CA THR A 325 11.46 -13.54 4.29
C THR A 325 10.30 -13.60 3.32
N GLN A 326 10.24 -14.65 2.51
CA GLN A 326 9.16 -14.93 1.58
C GLN A 326 8.20 -15.95 2.19
N ASP A 327 6.88 -15.67 2.10
CA ASP A 327 5.81 -16.63 2.38
C ASP A 327 4.75 -16.53 1.27
N ASP A 328 4.63 -17.58 0.47
CA ASP A 328 3.71 -17.64 -0.65
C ASP A 328 2.23 -17.78 -0.22
N ASN A 329 1.96 -17.94 1.07
CA ASN A 329 0.60 -17.79 1.62
C ASN A 329 0.19 -16.32 1.79
N VAL A 330 1.08 -15.40 1.47
CA VAL A 330 0.83 -13.94 1.46
C VAL A 330 0.20 -13.46 2.77
N PRO A 331 0.93 -13.51 3.89
CA PRO A 331 0.41 -13.26 5.23
C PRO A 331 0.10 -11.80 5.51
N PHE A 332 -0.69 -11.55 6.58
CA PHE A 332 -0.72 -10.24 7.22
C PHE A 332 0.65 -9.89 7.80
N VAL A 333 1.07 -8.65 7.62
CA VAL A 333 2.39 -8.15 8.03
C VAL A 333 2.29 -6.89 8.90
N LYS A 334 3.35 -6.60 9.65
CA LYS A 334 3.49 -5.35 10.42
C LYS A 334 4.38 -4.33 9.73
N THR A 335 5.00 -4.71 8.63
CA THR A 335 5.97 -3.88 7.92
C THR A 335 5.33 -2.58 7.46
N ILE A 336 6.00 -1.47 7.74
CA ILE A 336 5.74 -0.19 7.08
C ILE A 336 6.85 -0.01 6.04
N GLY A 337 6.47 -0.07 4.77
CA GLY A 337 7.36 0.11 3.63
C GLY A 337 7.36 1.56 3.14
N MET A 338 8.43 1.98 2.49
CA MET A 338 8.51 3.25 1.79
C MET A 338 9.17 3.05 0.44
N VAL A 339 8.54 3.52 -0.62
CA VAL A 339 9.14 3.52 -1.96
C VAL A 339 9.44 4.97 -2.34
N CYS A 340 10.69 5.24 -2.73
CA CYS A 340 11.10 6.55 -3.21
C CYS A 340 11.58 6.47 -4.66
N ARG A 341 11.23 7.51 -5.44
CA ARG A 341 11.69 7.78 -6.79
C ARG A 341 12.60 9.00 -6.75
N THR A 342 13.82 8.86 -7.24
CA THR A 342 14.83 9.92 -7.28
C THR A 342 14.61 10.87 -8.46
N SER A 343 15.36 11.96 -8.48
CA SER A 343 15.42 12.90 -9.62
C SER A 343 15.88 12.27 -10.94
N SER A 344 16.55 11.12 -10.90
CA SER A 344 16.92 10.32 -12.09
C SER A 344 15.80 9.38 -12.56
N GLY A 345 14.72 9.22 -11.78
CA GLY A 345 13.63 8.29 -12.04
C GLY A 345 13.85 6.89 -11.46
N GLU A 346 15.00 6.61 -10.85
CA GLU A 346 15.28 5.34 -10.18
C GLU A 346 14.40 5.18 -8.94
N MET A 347 13.86 3.97 -8.74
CA MET A 347 13.01 3.64 -7.59
C MET A 347 13.74 2.68 -6.65
N ALA A 348 13.53 2.89 -5.35
CA ALA A 348 14.04 2.01 -4.31
C ALA A 348 13.00 1.83 -3.19
N GLU A 349 12.96 0.64 -2.59
CA GLU A 349 12.10 0.31 -1.46
C GLU A 349 12.90 0.25 -0.17
N TYR A 350 12.32 0.75 0.90
CA TYR A 350 12.90 0.81 2.25
C TYR A 350 11.89 0.29 3.27
N LYS A 351 12.35 -0.47 4.25
CA LYS A 351 11.60 -0.74 5.47
C LYS A 351 11.83 0.40 6.45
N LEU A 352 10.76 0.98 7.00
CA LEU A 352 10.87 1.95 8.09
C LEU A 352 11.20 1.24 9.43
N GLN A 353 11.78 1.98 10.38
CA GLN A 353 12.06 1.45 11.72
C GLN A 353 10.79 1.18 12.51
N THR A 354 9.78 2.03 12.32
CA THR A 354 8.45 1.83 12.92
C THR A 354 7.71 0.73 12.17
N GLU A 355 7.00 -0.12 12.91
CA GLU A 355 6.09 -1.13 12.39
C GLU A 355 4.66 -0.81 12.83
N MET A 356 3.68 -1.40 12.15
CA MET A 356 2.30 -1.41 12.63
C MET A 356 2.23 -2.09 14.00
N PRO A 357 1.38 -1.60 14.93
CA PRO A 357 1.32 -2.16 16.29
C PRO A 357 0.73 -3.57 16.35
N GLY A 358 0.17 -4.05 15.26
CA GLY A 358 -0.39 -5.39 15.08
C GLY A 358 -0.37 -5.80 13.62
N LEU A 359 -0.96 -6.94 13.30
CA LEU A 359 -1.21 -7.40 11.93
C LEU A 359 -2.40 -6.63 11.37
N LEU A 360 -2.15 -5.41 10.92
CA LEU A 360 -3.13 -4.38 10.55
C LEU A 360 -2.83 -3.81 9.18
N GLY A 361 -3.81 -3.18 8.55
CA GLY A 361 -3.62 -2.26 7.43
C GLY A 361 -4.31 -2.66 6.14
N ALA A 362 -4.60 -3.94 5.88
CA ALA A 362 -5.34 -4.32 4.66
C ALA A 362 -6.74 -3.67 4.67
N GLY A 363 -7.09 -2.96 3.59
CA GLY A 363 -8.36 -2.23 3.47
C GLY A 363 -8.48 -1.01 4.38
N SER A 364 -7.35 -0.45 4.87
CA SER A 364 -7.31 0.83 5.59
C SER A 364 -7.04 2.00 4.65
N GLU A 365 -7.41 3.21 5.08
CA GLU A 365 -7.20 4.45 4.35
C GLU A 365 -6.31 5.42 5.14
N PHE A 366 -5.42 6.13 4.42
CA PHE A 366 -4.73 7.29 4.96
C PHE A 366 -5.49 8.56 4.60
N ILE A 367 -5.94 9.28 5.62
CA ILE A 367 -6.66 10.55 5.45
C ILE A 367 -5.74 11.68 5.92
N PRO A 368 -5.20 12.51 5.01
CA PRO A 368 -4.31 13.61 5.40
C PRO A 368 -5.07 14.65 6.22
N LEU A 369 -4.38 15.45 7.04
CA LEU A 369 -5.00 16.64 7.65
C LEU A 369 -5.46 17.61 6.57
N HIS A 370 -6.60 18.28 6.79
CA HIS A 370 -7.08 19.27 5.82
C HIS A 370 -6.17 20.51 5.72
N THR A 371 -5.38 20.76 6.76
CA THR A 371 -4.43 21.89 6.85
C THR A 371 -3.03 21.56 6.37
N ILE A 372 -2.73 20.28 6.07
CA ILE A 372 -1.38 19.89 5.64
C ILE A 372 -1.11 20.41 4.23
N PRO A 373 0.06 21.04 3.97
CA PRO A 373 0.42 21.48 2.63
C PRO A 373 0.44 20.31 1.64
N GLN A 374 -0.33 20.44 0.55
CA GLN A 374 -0.42 19.46 -0.53
C GLN A 374 -0.30 20.13 -1.89
N TYR A 375 0.17 19.38 -2.88
CA TYR A 375 0.02 19.71 -4.29
C TYR A 375 -1.43 19.46 -4.74
N GLU A 376 -1.82 19.95 -5.91
CA GLU A 376 -3.20 19.80 -6.42
C GLU A 376 -3.65 18.34 -6.57
N ASN A 377 -2.72 17.41 -6.78
CA ASN A 377 -2.96 15.97 -6.90
C ASN A 377 -2.96 15.22 -5.54
N GLY A 378 -3.04 15.91 -4.41
CA GLY A 378 -3.10 15.32 -3.07
C GLY A 378 -1.75 14.86 -2.49
N VAL A 379 -0.66 14.94 -3.24
CA VAL A 379 0.69 14.62 -2.72
C VAL A 379 1.11 15.68 -1.68
N ILE A 380 1.56 15.24 -0.50
CA ILE A 380 2.02 16.15 0.55
C ILE A 380 3.29 16.90 0.10
N ASN A 381 3.28 18.22 0.25
CA ASN A 381 4.46 19.04 0.00
C ASN A 381 5.41 18.98 1.20
N PHE A 382 6.40 18.09 1.10
CA PHE A 382 7.33 17.80 2.19
C PHE A 382 8.16 19.02 2.63
N ASP A 383 8.50 19.89 1.68
CA ASP A 383 9.36 21.04 1.95
C ASP A 383 8.66 22.14 2.76
N LEU A 384 7.33 22.17 2.74
CA LEU A 384 6.50 23.12 3.50
C LEU A 384 6.08 22.60 4.88
N LEU A 385 6.44 21.36 5.24
CA LEU A 385 6.19 20.87 6.59
C LEU A 385 7.11 21.56 7.59
N GLU A 386 6.60 22.01 8.72
CA GLU A 386 7.37 22.68 9.75
C GLU A 386 7.67 21.76 10.94
N GLY A 387 8.93 21.69 11.38
CA GLY A 387 9.39 20.88 12.51
C GLY A 387 9.88 19.49 12.15
N ASP A 388 10.44 18.79 13.15
CA ASP A 388 11.06 17.47 13.00
C ASP A 388 10.07 16.32 13.12
N THR A 389 8.92 16.57 13.76
CA THR A 389 7.83 15.62 13.95
C THR A 389 6.52 16.34 13.67
N VAL A 390 5.87 15.99 12.55
CA VAL A 390 4.70 16.71 12.04
C VAL A 390 3.54 15.74 11.94
N LEU A 391 2.41 16.05 12.58
CA LEU A 391 1.15 15.31 12.36
C LEU A 391 0.70 15.59 10.93
N VAL A 392 0.61 14.53 10.10
CA VAL A 392 0.27 14.65 8.68
C VAL A 392 -1.12 14.11 8.34
N GLY A 393 -1.69 13.27 9.19
CA GLY A 393 -3.01 12.68 8.95
C GLY A 393 -3.31 11.51 9.87
N TYR A 394 -4.22 10.66 9.40
CA TYR A 394 -4.75 9.53 10.14
C TYR A 394 -4.75 8.26 9.27
N VAL A 395 -4.42 7.12 9.86
CA VAL A 395 -4.77 5.80 9.29
C VAL A 395 -6.05 5.34 9.98
N ILE A 396 -7.08 5.08 9.19
CA ILE A 396 -8.42 4.70 9.67
C ILE A 396 -8.80 3.33 9.12
N GLY A 397 -9.42 2.51 9.97
CA GLY A 397 -10.00 1.24 9.57
C GLY A 397 -8.97 0.16 9.21
N GLY A 398 -9.39 -0.71 8.29
CA GLY A 398 -8.63 -1.87 7.84
C GLY A 398 -8.88 -3.12 8.67
N ILE A 399 -8.35 -4.25 8.21
CA ILE A 399 -8.48 -5.55 8.86
C ILE A 399 -7.42 -5.70 9.94
N SER A 400 -7.86 -6.06 11.14
CA SER A 400 -7.02 -6.50 12.25
C SER A 400 -7.02 -8.03 12.31
N SER A 401 -5.86 -8.66 12.19
CA SER A 401 -5.71 -10.12 12.21
C SER A 401 -5.02 -10.60 13.47
N THR A 402 -5.48 -11.76 13.99
CA THR A 402 -4.89 -12.39 15.18
C THR A 402 -3.64 -13.20 14.87
N ALA A 403 -3.48 -13.64 13.61
CA ALA A 403 -2.34 -14.39 13.12
C ALA A 403 -2.03 -14.04 11.64
N ALA A 404 -0.83 -14.38 11.19
CA ALA A 404 -0.36 -14.01 9.85
C ALA A 404 -1.19 -14.67 8.72
N ASN A 405 -1.51 -15.96 8.81
CA ASN A 405 -2.11 -16.76 7.75
C ASN A 405 -3.56 -17.20 8.04
N VAL A 406 -4.39 -16.31 8.60
CA VAL A 406 -5.78 -16.64 9.02
C VAL A 406 -6.69 -17.10 7.88
N PHE A 407 -6.42 -16.71 6.64
CA PHE A 407 -7.21 -17.12 5.48
C PHE A 407 -7.25 -18.64 5.30
N PHE A 408 -6.13 -19.32 5.55
CA PHE A 408 -6.02 -20.77 5.42
C PHE A 408 -6.56 -21.51 6.64
N GLU A 409 -6.49 -20.90 7.82
CA GLU A 409 -7.08 -21.46 9.03
C GLU A 409 -8.62 -21.45 9.00
N ASN A 410 -9.20 -20.43 8.32
CA ASN A 410 -10.62 -20.32 8.02
C ASN A 410 -11.53 -20.46 9.24
N GLY A 411 -11.06 -20.00 10.41
CA GLY A 411 -11.75 -20.02 11.69
C GLY A 411 -12.66 -18.79 11.90
N ASP A 412 -13.57 -18.86 12.87
CA ASP A 412 -14.34 -17.70 13.33
C ASP A 412 -13.46 -16.80 14.20
N ASN A 413 -13.69 -15.50 14.15
CA ASN A 413 -13.03 -14.49 15.00
C ASN A 413 -11.48 -14.46 14.89
N LEU A 414 -10.93 -14.85 13.76
CA LEU A 414 -9.49 -14.77 13.49
C LEU A 414 -9.07 -13.39 13.01
N SER A 415 -9.99 -12.61 12.50
CA SER A 415 -9.80 -11.21 12.10
C SER A 415 -11.08 -10.42 12.28
N ASP A 416 -10.96 -9.10 12.39
CA ASP A 416 -12.07 -8.18 12.56
C ASP A 416 -11.74 -6.84 11.88
N ALA A 417 -12.73 -5.99 11.63
CA ALA A 417 -12.50 -4.62 11.18
C ALA A 417 -11.97 -3.77 12.34
N SER A 418 -10.91 -3.00 12.10
CA SER A 418 -10.28 -2.16 13.12
C SER A 418 -11.11 -0.92 13.42
N SER A 419 -11.37 -0.66 14.70
CA SER A 419 -11.95 0.60 15.20
C SER A 419 -10.90 1.60 15.69
N THR A 420 -9.64 1.19 15.78
CA THR A 420 -8.55 2.06 16.23
C THR A 420 -8.10 2.96 15.08
N ILE A 421 -8.07 4.25 15.34
CA ILE A 421 -7.55 5.26 14.43
C ILE A 421 -6.12 5.58 14.87
N TYR A 422 -5.18 5.71 13.93
CA TYR A 422 -3.80 6.09 14.25
C TYR A 422 -3.50 7.48 13.73
N LYS A 423 -3.13 8.42 14.63
CA LYS A 423 -2.47 9.66 14.23
C LYS A 423 -1.11 9.33 13.64
N VAL A 424 -0.86 9.81 12.44
CA VAL A 424 0.39 9.59 11.71
C VAL A 424 1.25 10.85 11.79
N TYR A 425 2.38 10.73 12.45
CA TYR A 425 3.41 11.78 12.46
C TYR A 425 4.53 11.37 11.51
N LEU A 426 4.88 12.28 10.62
CA LEU A 426 6.09 12.15 9.81
C LEU A 426 7.27 12.67 10.63
N VAL A 427 8.28 11.82 10.80
CA VAL A 427 9.47 12.12 11.60
C VAL A 427 10.66 12.31 10.67
N ARG A 428 11.29 13.48 10.74
CA ARG A 428 12.50 13.80 9.98
C ARG A 428 13.71 13.49 10.85
N GLY A 429 14.62 12.63 10.36
CA GLY A 429 15.93 12.48 10.99
C GLY A 429 16.79 13.72 10.74
N HIS A 430 17.49 14.18 11.74
CA HIS A 430 18.45 15.27 11.58
C HIS A 430 19.60 14.79 10.69
N SER A 431 19.82 15.46 9.55
CA SER A 431 21.15 15.49 8.95
C SER A 431 22.06 16.17 9.97
N ALA A 432 23.00 15.42 10.54
CA ALA A 432 23.95 15.97 11.50
C ALA A 432 24.81 17.07 10.84
N GLY A 433 24.32 18.29 10.85
CA GLY A 433 25.17 19.48 10.74
C GLY A 433 26.00 19.55 12.00
N THR A 434 27.33 19.51 11.85
CA THR A 434 28.39 19.74 12.81
C THR A 434 27.92 20.09 14.22
N ALA A 435 27.96 19.13 15.14
CA ALA A 435 27.77 19.38 16.54
C ALA A 435 28.69 18.56 17.42
N THR A 436 29.16 19.20 18.39
CA THR A 436 29.89 18.79 19.57
C THR A 436 29.10 17.76 20.40
N GLN A 437 29.71 16.59 20.56
CA GLN A 437 29.68 15.64 21.71
C GLN A 437 28.36 15.15 22.33
N ASN A 438 28.32 13.83 22.35
CA ASN A 438 27.79 12.87 23.32
C ASN A 438 26.44 12.22 23.02
N GLN A 439 26.44 11.04 22.46
CA GLN A 439 26.14 9.69 22.99
C GLN A 439 25.76 8.71 21.89
N SER A 440 26.56 7.64 21.81
CA SER A 440 26.27 6.28 21.33
C SER A 440 25.15 6.09 20.29
N SER A 441 25.46 6.41 19.03
CA SER A 441 24.86 5.73 17.89
C SER A 441 25.57 4.37 17.73
N VAL A 442 24.81 3.30 17.81
CA VAL A 442 25.29 1.97 17.41
C VAL A 442 25.62 2.04 15.92
N ASN A 443 26.88 2.18 15.57
CA ASN A 443 27.40 2.05 14.21
C ASN A 443 27.19 0.59 13.78
N SER A 444 26.06 0.28 13.14
CA SER A 444 25.85 -1.02 12.53
C SER A 444 26.76 -1.16 11.31
N MET A 445 27.66 -2.13 11.37
CA MET A 445 28.50 -2.54 10.27
C MET A 445 27.60 -3.22 9.22
N GLN A 446 27.38 -2.58 8.08
CA GLN A 446 26.57 -3.12 7.00
C GLN A 446 27.40 -3.94 6.04
N MET A 447 26.84 -5.07 5.57
CA MET A 447 27.43 -5.96 4.57
C MET A 447 26.35 -6.28 3.52
N ILE A 448 26.69 -6.22 2.24
CA ILE A 448 25.79 -6.50 1.11
C ILE A 448 26.44 -7.57 0.23
N LEU A 449 25.68 -8.61 -0.14
CA LEU A 449 26.13 -9.71 -0.99
C LEU A 449 25.44 -9.61 -2.37
N TYR A 450 26.24 -9.58 -3.46
CA TYR A 450 25.68 -9.46 -4.81
C TYR A 450 26.55 -10.20 -5.86
N PRO A 451 25.93 -10.96 -6.79
CA PRO A 451 24.51 -11.36 -6.81
C PRO A 451 24.18 -12.38 -5.71
N ASN A 452 22.93 -12.37 -5.26
CA ASN A 452 22.39 -13.39 -4.35
C ASN A 452 20.93 -13.69 -4.80
N PRO A 453 20.62 -14.85 -5.38
CA PRO A 453 21.50 -16.04 -5.56
C PRO A 453 22.70 -15.83 -6.46
N THR A 454 23.75 -16.64 -6.27
CA THR A 454 24.97 -16.61 -7.05
C THR A 454 25.24 -17.94 -7.78
N GLY A 455 25.82 -17.88 -8.98
CA GLY A 455 26.36 -19.04 -9.68
C GLY A 455 27.75 -19.49 -9.18
N GLY A 456 28.32 -18.80 -8.16
CA GLY A 456 29.63 -19.11 -7.57
C GLY A 456 30.53 -17.89 -7.41
N GLU A 457 30.36 -16.84 -8.22
CA GLU A 457 31.10 -15.59 -8.11
C GLU A 457 30.16 -14.51 -7.53
N PHE A 458 30.60 -13.80 -6.50
CA PHE A 458 29.84 -12.72 -5.88
C PHE A 458 30.77 -11.68 -5.25
N SER A 459 30.21 -10.53 -4.90
CA SER A 459 30.89 -9.47 -4.20
C SER A 459 30.31 -9.29 -2.79
N ILE A 460 31.16 -8.89 -1.86
CA ILE A 460 30.80 -8.44 -0.52
C ILE A 460 31.09 -6.96 -0.44
N GLY A 461 30.08 -6.11 -0.59
CA GLY A 461 30.14 -4.69 -0.27
C GLY A 461 30.05 -4.50 1.25
N TYR A 462 30.90 -3.66 1.84
CA TYR A 462 30.86 -3.38 3.28
C TYR A 462 31.39 -1.99 3.61
N ASN A 463 30.87 -1.42 4.72
CA ASN A 463 31.32 -0.13 5.22
C ASN A 463 31.99 -0.30 6.59
N LEU A 464 33.22 0.23 6.73
CA LEU A 464 33.97 0.22 7.99
C LEU A 464 33.80 1.56 8.71
N PRO A 465 33.23 1.58 9.91
CA PRO A 465 33.11 2.81 10.71
C PRO A 465 34.46 3.33 11.18
N ASN A 466 35.45 2.45 11.37
CA ASN A 466 36.81 2.77 11.79
C ASN A 466 37.82 2.03 10.95
N SER A 467 39.01 2.58 10.78
CA SER A 467 40.13 1.87 10.14
C SER A 467 40.62 0.69 11.00
N GLY A 468 40.87 -0.46 10.37
CA GLY A 468 41.26 -1.64 11.10
C GLY A 468 41.39 -2.86 10.20
N TYR A 469 41.27 -4.05 10.77
CA TYR A 469 41.13 -5.27 10.01
C TYR A 469 39.66 -5.64 9.81
N VAL A 470 39.40 -6.39 8.76
CA VAL A 470 38.13 -7.07 8.55
C VAL A 470 38.40 -8.54 8.22
N GLU A 471 37.62 -9.44 8.79
CA GLU A 471 37.73 -10.88 8.58
C GLU A 471 36.39 -11.39 8.05
N PHE A 472 36.45 -12.12 6.93
CA PHE A 472 35.31 -12.79 6.32
C PHE A 472 35.41 -14.29 6.56
N GLU A 473 34.31 -14.91 6.97
CA GLU A 473 34.13 -16.35 7.02
C GLU A 473 32.90 -16.72 6.19
N ILE A 474 32.99 -17.80 5.42
CA ILE A 474 31.84 -18.42 4.76
C ILE A 474 31.66 -19.81 5.35
N ARG A 475 30.46 -20.13 5.80
CA ARG A 475 30.09 -21.39 6.44
C ARG A 475 28.93 -22.05 5.73
N ASP A 476 28.90 -23.38 5.67
CA ASP A 476 27.73 -24.12 5.20
C ASP A 476 26.62 -24.18 6.26
N ALA A 477 25.47 -24.77 5.91
CA ALA A 477 24.33 -24.92 6.79
C ALA A 477 24.59 -25.74 8.07
N SER A 478 25.66 -26.54 8.10
CA SER A 478 26.12 -27.28 9.29
C SER A 478 27.04 -26.46 10.19
N GLY A 479 27.41 -25.24 9.78
CA GLY A 479 28.37 -24.37 10.46
C GLY A 479 29.83 -24.65 10.12
N LYS A 480 30.11 -25.58 9.20
CA LYS A 480 31.49 -25.90 8.76
C LYS A 480 32.07 -24.72 7.99
N LEU A 481 33.30 -24.33 8.33
CA LEU A 481 34.02 -23.27 7.66
C LEU A 481 34.43 -23.73 6.24
N ILE A 482 34.01 -22.94 5.24
CA ILE A 482 34.29 -23.15 3.81
C ILE A 482 35.37 -22.21 3.32
N HIS A 483 35.31 -20.94 3.74
CA HIS A 483 36.28 -19.92 3.33
C HIS A 483 36.55 -18.98 4.48
N GLN A 484 37.80 -18.50 4.60
CA GLN A 484 38.19 -17.48 5.56
C GLN A 484 39.22 -16.55 4.95
N LYS A 485 39.02 -15.24 5.13
CA LYS A 485 39.96 -14.23 4.65
C LYS A 485 40.00 -13.05 5.61
N ARG A 486 41.22 -12.69 6.03
CA ARG A 486 41.45 -11.49 6.84
C ARG A 486 42.21 -10.44 6.01
N LEU A 487 41.60 -9.24 5.91
CA LEU A 487 42.17 -8.07 5.26
C LEU A 487 42.69 -7.12 6.33
N GLN A 488 43.95 -6.76 6.28
CA GLN A 488 44.59 -5.87 7.24
C GLN A 488 44.59 -4.43 6.74
N ASN A 489 44.69 -3.46 7.65
CA ASN A 489 44.87 -2.04 7.35
C ASN A 489 43.80 -1.45 6.41
N GLN A 490 42.56 -1.90 6.54
CA GLN A 490 41.45 -1.32 5.81
C GLN A 490 41.17 0.07 6.37
N LYS A 491 40.97 1.05 5.48
CA LYS A 491 40.62 2.42 5.88
C LYS A 491 39.14 2.48 6.27
N ARG A 492 38.75 3.51 7.04
CA ARG A 492 37.36 3.86 7.23
C ARG A 492 36.70 4.16 5.89
N GLY A 493 35.46 3.69 5.69
CA GLY A 493 34.65 3.91 4.48
C GLY A 493 34.26 2.60 3.80
N GLU A 494 33.81 2.74 2.57
CA GLU A 494 33.28 1.64 1.76
C GLU A 494 34.37 0.82 1.10
N HIS A 495 34.13 -0.48 1.04
CA HIS A 495 35.03 -1.47 0.47
C HIS A 495 34.22 -2.56 -0.24
N THR A 496 34.90 -3.27 -1.16
CA THR A 496 34.32 -4.45 -1.80
C THR A 496 35.36 -5.57 -1.78
N TYR A 497 34.90 -6.76 -1.38
CA TYR A 497 35.68 -7.99 -1.44
C TYR A 497 35.02 -8.99 -2.37
N TYR A 498 35.79 -9.74 -3.16
CA TYR A 498 35.34 -10.68 -4.19
C TYR A 498 35.76 -12.11 -3.85
N PRO A 499 35.01 -12.84 -2.99
CA PRO A 499 35.23 -14.27 -2.81
C PRO A 499 34.61 -15.07 -3.97
N GLN A 500 35.08 -16.32 -4.12
CA GLN A 500 34.51 -17.27 -5.07
C GLN A 500 34.20 -18.58 -4.34
N PHE A 501 33.04 -19.19 -4.66
CA PHE A 501 32.74 -20.55 -4.25
C PHE A 501 33.53 -21.55 -5.10
N GLU A 502 34.19 -22.50 -4.44
CA GLU A 502 34.83 -23.59 -5.13
C GLU A 502 33.82 -24.45 -5.90
N SER A 503 34.20 -24.94 -7.10
CA SER A 503 33.28 -25.62 -8.03
C SER A 503 32.66 -26.91 -7.49
N HIS A 504 33.27 -27.50 -6.45
CA HIS A 504 32.77 -28.74 -5.84
C HIS A 504 31.75 -28.54 -4.71
N LEU A 505 31.48 -27.29 -4.31
CA LEU A 505 30.51 -27.02 -3.26
C LEU A 505 29.09 -27.27 -3.80
N PRO A 506 28.21 -27.91 -3.03
CA PRO A 506 26.84 -28.17 -3.45
C PRO A 506 26.02 -26.87 -3.50
N ASP A 507 25.01 -26.84 -4.37
CA ASP A 507 24.00 -25.81 -4.34
C ASP A 507 23.28 -25.81 -3.00
N GLY A 508 22.97 -24.63 -2.49
CA GLY A 508 22.36 -24.48 -1.18
C GLY A 508 22.72 -23.17 -0.48
N SER A 509 22.38 -23.11 0.77
CA SER A 509 22.51 -21.93 1.61
C SER A 509 23.81 -21.90 2.39
N TYR A 510 24.49 -20.75 2.34
CA TYR A 510 25.72 -20.47 3.06
C TYR A 510 25.61 -19.20 3.89
N LEU A 511 26.31 -19.15 5.03
CA LEU A 511 26.37 -17.95 5.87
C LEU A 511 27.70 -17.24 5.63
N VAL A 512 27.64 -15.96 5.36
CA VAL A 512 28.79 -15.05 5.25
C VAL A 512 28.86 -14.23 6.53
N LEU A 513 29.93 -14.37 7.27
CA LEU A 513 30.22 -13.61 8.49
C LEU A 513 31.32 -12.59 8.18
N MET A 514 31.14 -11.37 8.63
CA MET A 514 32.15 -10.31 8.59
C MET A 514 32.43 -9.83 10.02
N ARG A 515 33.69 -9.83 10.43
CA ARG A 515 34.15 -9.44 11.78
C ARG A 515 35.18 -8.32 11.73
N THR A 516 35.08 -7.39 12.63
CA THR A 516 36.10 -6.40 12.97
C THR A 516 36.50 -6.56 14.44
N ALA A 517 37.30 -5.62 14.97
CA ALA A 517 37.63 -5.63 16.39
C ALA A 517 36.41 -5.52 17.30
N ASP A 518 35.40 -4.74 16.87
CA ASP A 518 34.29 -4.30 17.73
C ASP A 518 32.93 -4.84 17.30
N ASN A 519 32.81 -5.37 16.07
CA ASN A 519 31.50 -5.70 15.47
C ASN A 519 31.54 -7.01 14.66
N THR A 520 30.37 -7.66 14.57
CA THR A 520 30.14 -8.82 13.69
C THR A 520 28.83 -8.59 12.90
N SER A 521 28.88 -8.86 11.60
CA SER A 521 27.70 -8.88 10.71
C SER A 521 27.60 -10.24 10.05
N VAL A 522 26.36 -10.74 9.85
CA VAL A 522 26.10 -12.05 9.25
C VAL A 522 25.04 -11.88 8.16
N GLN A 523 25.26 -12.46 6.99
CA GLN A 523 24.28 -12.54 5.92
C GLN A 523 24.29 -13.92 5.26
N ARG A 524 23.15 -14.27 4.67
CA ARG A 524 22.95 -15.51 3.94
C ARG A 524 23.16 -15.29 2.44
N ILE A 525 23.85 -16.24 1.79
CA ILE A 525 23.99 -16.30 0.33
C ILE A 525 23.49 -17.66 -0.17
N LEU A 526 22.78 -17.66 -1.28
CA LEU A 526 22.29 -18.86 -1.95
C LEU A 526 23.18 -19.16 -3.15
N LEU A 527 23.82 -20.35 -3.16
CA LEU A 527 24.53 -20.88 -4.32
C LEU A 527 23.54 -21.67 -5.17
N SER A 528 23.38 -21.30 -6.42
CA SER A 528 22.50 -21.96 -7.41
C SER A 528 23.21 -21.91 -8.77
N ARG A 529 23.65 -23.07 -9.27
CA ARG A 529 24.38 -23.23 -10.54
C ARG A 529 23.50 -23.81 -11.62
#